data_a5ebca52087dde39a9ee8ca90a43102e
#
_entry.id   a5ebca52087dde39a9ee8ca90a43102e
#
_cell.length_a   1.000
_cell.length_b   1.000
_cell.length_c   1.000
_cell.angle_alpha   90.00
_cell.angle_beta   90.00
_cell.angle_gamma   90.00
#
_symmetry.space_group_name_H-M   'P 1'
#
loop_
_entity.id
_entity.type
_entity.pdbx_description
1 polymer ?
#
loop_
_entity_poly.entity_id
_entity_poly.type
_entity_poly.pdbx_seq_one_letter_code
_entity_poly.pdbx_strand_id
1 'polypeptide(L)'
;MRRFFADTFYWIALFSPKDAWHERVQVFSQSVGSCHIYTTEEVLSEFLTFCSAAGAQTRQQTAALVRSLFKDPTVTVIRQSHSSFLKALGLYETRLDKHYSLTDCGSMEVMKRQRLTEALTNDRHFLQEGFQILFQEN
;
A
#
# COMPACT_ATOMS: atom_id res chain seq x y z
N MET A 1 -3.48 -2.02 19.69
CA MET A 1 -4.01 -1.60 18.39
C MET A 1 -3.23 -2.28 17.28
N ARG A 2 -3.91 -2.90 16.35
CA ARG A 2 -3.25 -3.53 15.19
C ARG A 2 -2.69 -2.45 14.26
N ARG A 3 -1.57 -2.78 13.63
CA ARG A 3 -0.90 -1.88 12.69
C ARG A 3 -0.66 -2.63 11.39
N PHE A 4 -0.93 -1.97 10.26
CA PHE A 4 -0.77 -2.56 8.93
C PHE A 4 -0.02 -1.61 8.01
N PHE A 5 0.59 -2.17 7.00
CA PHE A 5 1.06 -1.41 5.84
C PHE A 5 0.07 -1.63 4.70
N ALA A 6 -0.40 -0.57 4.08
CA ALA A 6 -1.30 -0.67 2.93
C ALA A 6 -0.52 -0.45 1.63
N ASP A 7 -0.54 -1.48 0.79
CA ASP A 7 0.02 -1.47 -0.55
C ASP A 7 -0.99 -0.87 -1.54
N THR A 8 -0.55 -0.58 -2.74
CA THR A 8 -1.38 -0.04 -3.83
C THR A 8 -2.65 -0.87 -4.06
N PHE A 9 -2.52 -2.19 -4.02
CA PHE A 9 -3.64 -3.12 -4.10
C PHE A 9 -4.81 -2.72 -3.18
N TYR A 10 -4.50 -2.37 -1.94
CA TYR A 10 -5.52 -2.07 -0.93
C TYR A 10 -6.34 -0.83 -1.31
N TRP A 11 -5.65 0.23 -1.72
CA TRP A 11 -6.32 1.48 -2.08
C TRP A 11 -7.16 1.32 -3.34
N ILE A 12 -6.66 0.59 -4.35
CA ILE A 12 -7.42 0.31 -5.57
C ILE A 12 -8.68 -0.49 -5.24
N ALA A 13 -8.54 -1.57 -4.49
CA ALA A 13 -9.68 -2.44 -4.17
C ALA A 13 -10.70 -1.71 -3.29
N LEU A 14 -10.24 -0.89 -2.34
CA LEU A 14 -11.13 -0.13 -1.47
C LEU A 14 -11.93 0.90 -2.26
N PHE A 15 -11.27 1.60 -3.19
CA PHE A 15 -11.88 2.68 -3.97
C PHE A 15 -12.82 2.17 -5.07
N SER A 16 -12.42 1.12 -5.81
CA SER A 16 -13.07 0.70 -7.05
C SER A 16 -14.07 -0.44 -6.83
N PRO A 17 -15.39 -0.19 -6.97
CA PRO A 17 -16.39 -1.26 -6.84
C PRO A 17 -16.25 -2.36 -7.88
N LYS A 18 -15.54 -2.10 -8.99
CA LYS A 18 -15.32 -3.09 -10.06
C LYS A 18 -14.12 -3.99 -9.81
N ASP A 19 -13.29 -3.66 -8.83
CA ASP A 19 -12.14 -4.48 -8.50
C ASP A 19 -12.60 -5.83 -7.93
N ALA A 20 -11.95 -6.91 -8.34
CA ALA A 20 -12.31 -8.26 -7.91
C ALA A 20 -12.21 -8.46 -6.39
N TRP A 21 -11.39 -7.67 -5.72
CA TRP A 21 -11.17 -7.75 -4.28
C TRP A 21 -11.95 -6.71 -3.49
N HIS A 22 -12.76 -5.88 -4.16
CA HIS A 22 -13.43 -4.76 -3.52
C HIS A 22 -14.25 -5.19 -2.31
N GLU A 23 -15.08 -6.22 -2.47
CA GLU A 23 -15.96 -6.66 -1.40
C GLU A 23 -15.17 -7.16 -0.18
N ARG A 24 -14.14 -7.97 -0.40
CA ARG A 24 -13.31 -8.49 0.69
C ARG A 24 -12.56 -7.39 1.42
N VAL A 25 -12.02 -6.43 0.68
CA VAL A 25 -11.30 -5.30 1.27
C VAL A 25 -12.26 -4.40 2.04
N GLN A 26 -13.44 -4.15 1.49
CA GLN A 26 -14.46 -3.34 2.15
C GLN A 26 -14.92 -3.98 3.46
N VAL A 27 -15.21 -5.28 3.45
CA VAL A 27 -15.58 -6.02 4.65
C VAL A 27 -14.47 -5.93 5.70
N PHE A 28 -13.22 -6.12 5.28
CA PHE A 28 -12.08 -5.99 6.19
C PHE A 28 -12.04 -4.59 6.82
N SER A 29 -12.14 -3.55 6.01
CA SER A 29 -12.02 -2.17 6.49
C SER A 29 -13.12 -1.80 7.50
N GLN A 30 -14.30 -2.40 7.35
CA GLN A 30 -15.43 -2.15 8.23
C GLN A 30 -15.40 -2.98 9.51
N SER A 31 -14.73 -4.14 9.49
CA SER A 31 -14.79 -5.12 10.57
C SER A 31 -13.51 -5.24 11.39
N VAL A 32 -12.39 -4.68 10.92
CA VAL A 32 -11.09 -4.85 11.57
C VAL A 32 -11.02 -4.18 12.94
N GLY A 33 -11.87 -3.21 13.18
CA GLY A 33 -11.86 -2.45 14.43
C GLY A 33 -10.76 -1.40 14.46
N SER A 34 -10.31 -1.07 15.66
CA SER A 34 -9.29 -0.04 15.87
C SER A 34 -7.95 -0.50 15.31
N CYS A 35 -7.41 0.26 14.36
CA CYS A 35 -6.12 -0.05 13.76
C CYS A 35 -5.45 1.23 13.25
N HIS A 36 -4.16 1.12 12.97
CA HIS A 36 -3.40 2.21 12.34
C HIS A 36 -2.80 1.70 11.03
N ILE A 37 -2.95 2.46 9.97
CA ILE A 37 -2.48 2.10 8.63
C ILE A 37 -1.33 3.01 8.23
N TYR A 38 -0.22 2.39 7.80
CA TYR A 38 0.93 3.08 7.21
C TYR A 38 0.89 2.87 5.71
N THR A 39 1.26 3.89 4.97
CA THR A 39 1.45 3.81 3.52
C THR A 39 2.54 4.81 3.13
N THR A 40 2.86 4.90 1.85
CA THR A 40 3.91 5.82 1.37
C THR A 40 3.36 6.69 0.24
N GLU A 41 4.06 7.79 -0.02
CA GLU A 41 3.74 8.63 -1.19
C GLU A 41 3.92 7.86 -2.50
N GLU A 42 4.91 6.97 -2.58
CA GLU A 42 5.14 6.14 -3.77
C GLU A 42 3.95 5.24 -4.05
N VAL A 43 3.40 4.59 -3.00
CA VAL A 43 2.20 3.76 -3.13
C VAL A 43 1.02 4.60 -3.61
N LEU A 44 0.84 5.79 -3.03
CA LEU A 44 -0.26 6.67 -3.42
C LEU A 44 -0.08 7.18 -4.86
N SER A 45 1.16 7.43 -5.28
CA SER A 45 1.45 7.77 -6.69
C SER A 45 1.05 6.64 -7.62
N GLU A 46 1.38 5.41 -7.27
CA GLU A 46 1.00 4.22 -8.03
C GLU A 46 -0.52 4.09 -8.15
N PHE A 47 -1.22 4.29 -7.02
CA PHE A 47 -2.68 4.28 -6.97
C PHE A 47 -3.29 5.33 -7.91
N LEU A 48 -2.82 6.57 -7.82
CA LEU A 48 -3.31 7.66 -8.68
C LEU A 48 -3.01 7.40 -10.15
N THR A 49 -1.83 6.85 -10.45
CA THR A 49 -1.45 6.50 -11.82
C THR A 49 -2.36 5.41 -12.38
N PHE A 50 -2.63 4.38 -11.59
CA PHE A 50 -3.54 3.31 -12.01
C PHE A 50 -4.93 3.84 -12.35
N CYS A 51 -5.43 4.80 -11.57
CA CYS A 51 -6.78 5.34 -11.76
C CYS A 51 -6.82 6.48 -12.78
N SER A 52 -5.69 6.96 -13.28
CA SER A 52 -5.58 8.22 -14.01
C SER A 52 -6.32 8.24 -15.35
N ALA A 53 -6.47 7.08 -16.00
CA ALA A 53 -7.10 6.98 -17.30
C ALA A 53 -8.62 6.78 -17.24
N ALA A 54 -9.21 6.71 -16.05
CA ALA A 54 -10.63 6.40 -15.89
C ALA A 54 -11.55 7.63 -16.02
N GLY A 55 -11.00 8.79 -16.34
CA GLY A 55 -11.76 10.01 -16.61
C GLY A 55 -11.66 11.06 -15.50
N ALA A 56 -12.19 12.24 -15.79
CA ALA A 56 -12.04 13.42 -14.92
C ALA A 56 -12.65 13.21 -13.54
N GLN A 57 -13.83 12.59 -13.47
CA GLN A 57 -14.50 12.37 -12.19
C GLN A 57 -13.69 11.44 -11.29
N THR A 58 -13.19 10.35 -11.83
CA THR A 58 -12.35 9.41 -11.07
C THR A 58 -11.08 10.09 -10.61
N ARG A 59 -10.45 10.91 -11.45
CA ARG A 59 -9.25 11.66 -11.05
C ARG A 59 -9.53 12.59 -9.88
N GLN A 60 -10.67 13.27 -9.87
CA GLN A 60 -11.07 14.16 -8.77
C GLN A 60 -11.35 13.37 -7.49
N GLN A 61 -12.03 12.24 -7.61
CA GLN A 61 -12.38 11.40 -6.47
C GLN A 61 -11.14 10.77 -5.83
N THR A 62 -10.22 10.26 -6.63
CA THR A 62 -9.00 9.64 -6.12
C THR A 62 -8.07 10.67 -5.49
N ALA A 63 -7.97 11.86 -6.08
CA ALA A 63 -7.20 12.96 -5.48
C ALA A 63 -7.80 13.37 -4.13
N ALA A 64 -9.12 13.46 -4.04
CA ALA A 64 -9.80 13.79 -2.79
C ALA A 64 -9.56 12.71 -1.72
N LEU A 65 -9.58 11.43 -2.12
CA LEU A 65 -9.27 10.34 -1.20
C LEU A 65 -7.86 10.47 -0.65
N VAL A 66 -6.88 10.70 -1.51
CA VAL A 66 -5.48 10.85 -1.08
C VAL A 66 -5.33 12.02 -0.11
N ARG A 67 -5.96 13.17 -0.41
CA ARG A 67 -5.92 14.32 0.50
C ARG A 67 -6.53 13.98 1.86
N SER A 68 -7.62 13.19 1.87
CA SER A 68 -8.25 12.79 3.13
C SER A 68 -7.35 11.88 3.98
N LEU A 69 -6.52 11.06 3.34
CA LEU A 69 -5.58 10.21 4.07
C LEU A 69 -4.55 11.02 4.85
N PHE A 70 -4.10 12.15 4.30
CA PHE A 70 -3.16 13.03 5.02
C PHE A 70 -3.80 13.66 6.27
N LYS A 71 -5.11 13.75 6.32
CA LYS A 71 -5.84 14.35 7.46
C LYS A 71 -6.37 13.32 8.43
N ASP A 72 -6.32 12.04 8.07
CA ASP A 72 -6.86 10.96 8.90
C ASP A 72 -5.86 10.62 10.02
N PRO A 73 -6.25 10.77 11.30
CA PRO A 73 -5.33 10.48 12.40
C PRO A 73 -4.96 9.00 12.53
N THR A 74 -5.70 8.10 11.88
CA THR A 74 -5.42 6.66 11.91
C THR A 74 -4.55 6.20 10.73
N VAL A 75 -4.11 7.14 9.89
CA VAL A 75 -3.27 6.84 8.73
C VAL A 75 -1.98 7.67 8.82
N THR A 76 -0.85 7.01 8.62
CA THR A 76 0.44 7.69 8.45
C THR A 76 0.89 7.51 7.02
N VAL A 77 1.03 8.63 6.30
CA VAL A 77 1.60 8.64 4.95
C VAL A 77 3.06 9.05 5.07
N ILE A 78 3.96 8.13 4.76
CA ILE A 78 5.40 8.37 4.85
C ILE A 78 5.86 9.05 3.58
N ARG A 79 6.53 10.21 3.75
CA ARG A 79 7.02 11.00 2.63
C ARG A 79 8.20 10.31 1.96
N GLN A 80 8.24 10.38 0.64
CA GLN A 80 9.42 9.99 -0.11
C GLN A 80 10.53 11.01 0.15
N SER A 81 11.75 10.49 0.33
CA SER A 81 12.95 11.30 0.46
C SER A 81 14.05 10.69 -0.38
N HIS A 82 15.11 11.46 -0.61
CA HIS A 82 16.29 10.92 -1.29
C HIS A 82 16.85 9.72 -0.51
N SER A 83 16.89 9.83 0.81
CA SER A 83 17.36 8.73 1.67
C SER A 83 16.48 7.49 1.53
N SER A 84 15.16 7.64 1.54
CA SER A 84 14.26 6.48 1.39
C SER A 84 14.37 5.85 0.00
N PHE A 85 14.55 6.67 -1.03
CA PHE A 85 14.78 6.18 -2.38
C PHE A 85 16.05 5.33 -2.45
N LEU A 86 17.16 5.81 -1.87
CA LEU A 86 18.42 5.06 -1.88
C LEU A 86 18.32 3.75 -1.10
N LYS A 87 17.59 3.73 0.00
CA LYS A 87 17.35 2.49 0.76
C LYS A 87 16.54 1.47 -0.05
N ALA A 88 15.52 1.94 -0.74
CA ALA A 88 14.74 1.07 -1.63
C ALA A 88 15.62 0.51 -2.75
N LEU A 89 16.46 1.35 -3.35
CA LEU A 89 17.40 0.95 -4.40
C LEU A 89 18.39 -0.11 -3.87
N GLY A 90 18.86 0.04 -2.64
CA GLY A 90 19.73 -0.94 -2.00
C GLY A 90 19.08 -2.31 -1.90
N LEU A 91 17.83 -2.39 -1.48
CA LEU A 91 17.12 -3.66 -1.43
C LEU A 91 16.90 -4.23 -2.83
N TYR A 92 16.52 -3.37 -3.77
CA TYR A 92 16.30 -3.74 -5.16
C TYR A 92 17.55 -4.43 -5.75
N GLU A 93 18.72 -3.87 -5.54
CA GLU A 93 19.97 -4.41 -6.11
C GLU A 93 20.50 -5.63 -5.38
N THR A 94 19.99 -5.94 -4.17
CA THR A 94 20.41 -7.12 -3.41
C THR A 94 19.45 -8.29 -3.53
N ARG A 95 18.25 -8.10 -4.09
CA ARG A 95 17.27 -9.16 -4.32
C ARG A 95 17.21 -9.53 -5.80
N LEU A 96 18.34 -9.96 -6.34
CA LEU A 96 18.51 -10.17 -7.79
C LEU A 96 17.65 -11.33 -8.33
N ASP A 97 17.27 -12.27 -7.47
CA ASP A 97 16.44 -13.42 -7.82
C ASP A 97 14.94 -13.16 -7.63
N LYS A 98 14.60 -11.97 -7.16
CA LYS A 98 13.20 -11.60 -6.93
C LYS A 98 12.71 -10.64 -8.01
N HIS A 99 11.38 -10.56 -8.16
CA HIS A 99 10.77 -9.65 -9.12
C HIS A 99 10.12 -8.45 -8.42
N TYR A 100 10.70 -8.01 -7.31
CA TYR A 100 10.21 -6.85 -6.59
C TYR A 100 10.33 -5.60 -7.44
N SER A 101 9.28 -4.79 -7.48
CA SER A 101 9.39 -3.44 -8.03
C SER A 101 10.17 -2.55 -7.04
N LEU A 102 10.62 -1.40 -7.52
CA LEU A 102 11.25 -0.43 -6.62
C LEU A 102 10.27 0.05 -5.56
N THR A 103 8.99 0.24 -5.91
CA THR A 103 7.94 0.60 -4.95
C THR A 103 7.77 -0.49 -3.89
N ASP A 104 7.78 -1.77 -4.28
CA ASP A 104 7.76 -2.88 -3.32
C ASP A 104 8.92 -2.78 -2.35
N CYS A 105 10.12 -2.55 -2.87
CA CYS A 105 11.32 -2.42 -2.04
C CYS A 105 11.19 -1.27 -1.03
N GLY A 106 10.67 -0.14 -1.46
CA GLY A 106 10.41 1.00 -0.59
C GLY A 106 9.41 0.68 0.50
N SER A 107 8.33 -0.02 0.14
CA SER A 107 7.31 -0.47 1.09
C SER A 107 7.91 -1.43 2.12
N MET A 108 8.70 -2.39 1.67
CA MET A 108 9.35 -3.37 2.55
C MET A 108 10.34 -2.71 3.51
N GLU A 109 11.09 -1.72 3.03
CA GLU A 109 12.01 -0.95 3.88
C GLU A 109 11.25 -0.18 4.97
N VAL A 110 10.14 0.44 4.61
CA VAL A 110 9.27 1.13 5.57
C VAL A 110 8.73 0.15 6.61
N MET A 111 8.26 -1.02 6.16
CA MET A 111 7.74 -2.03 7.07
C MET A 111 8.80 -2.47 8.08
N LYS A 112 10.03 -2.70 7.63
CA LYS A 112 11.14 -3.08 8.52
C LYS A 112 11.44 -1.97 9.53
N ARG A 113 11.55 -0.74 9.05
CA ARG A 113 11.87 0.41 9.91
C ARG A 113 10.78 0.67 10.96
N GLN A 114 9.51 0.53 10.56
CA GLN A 114 8.38 0.73 11.45
C GLN A 114 8.00 -0.53 12.26
N ARG A 115 8.71 -1.63 12.05
CA ARG A 115 8.45 -2.93 12.69
C ARG A 115 7.03 -3.41 12.43
N LEU A 116 6.59 -3.28 11.18
CA LEU A 116 5.32 -3.79 10.72
C LEU A 116 5.50 -5.20 10.18
N THR A 117 4.56 -6.08 10.46
CA THR A 117 4.62 -7.48 10.02
C THR A 117 3.50 -7.87 9.08
N GLU A 118 2.42 -7.07 9.03
CA GLU A 118 1.23 -7.39 8.25
C GLU A 118 1.03 -6.34 7.15
N ALA A 119 0.87 -6.82 5.92
CA ALA A 119 0.64 -5.96 4.76
C ALA A 119 -0.76 -6.20 4.19
N LEU A 120 -1.47 -5.09 3.91
CA LEU A 120 -2.77 -5.12 3.24
C LEU A 120 -2.51 -5.21 1.73
N THR A 121 -2.25 -6.42 1.28
CA THR A 121 -1.91 -6.73 -0.10
C THR A 121 -2.24 -8.18 -0.40
N ASN A 122 -2.34 -8.51 -1.69
CA ASN A 122 -2.40 -9.89 -2.17
C ASN A 122 -1.08 -10.31 -2.83
N ASP A 123 -0.06 -9.46 -2.81
CA ASP A 123 1.19 -9.69 -3.51
C ASP A 123 2.09 -10.63 -2.68
N ARG A 124 2.36 -11.80 -3.24
CA ARG A 124 3.19 -12.81 -2.58
C ARG A 124 4.65 -12.39 -2.43
N HIS A 125 5.10 -11.33 -3.11
CA HIS A 125 6.44 -10.79 -2.89
C HIS A 125 6.66 -10.43 -1.43
N PHE A 126 5.65 -9.91 -0.76
CA PHE A 126 5.73 -9.58 0.68
C PHE A 126 5.93 -10.84 1.53
N LEU A 127 5.29 -11.96 1.18
CA LEU A 127 5.55 -13.24 1.84
C LEU A 127 7.00 -13.67 1.67
N GLN A 128 7.55 -13.51 0.46
CA GLN A 128 8.93 -13.89 0.16
C GLN A 128 9.92 -13.11 1.00
N GLU A 129 9.60 -11.88 1.37
CA GLU A 129 10.45 -11.04 2.21
C GLU A 129 10.20 -11.22 3.72
N GLY A 130 9.30 -12.13 4.09
CA GLY A 130 9.07 -12.50 5.48
C GLY A 130 7.90 -11.81 6.16
N PHE A 131 7.07 -11.09 5.40
CA PHE A 131 5.88 -10.44 5.93
C PHE A 131 4.64 -11.31 5.76
N GLN A 132 3.59 -11.03 6.52
CA GLN A 132 2.29 -11.64 6.34
C GLN A 132 1.45 -10.78 5.40
N ILE A 133 0.66 -11.41 4.54
CA ILE A 133 -0.29 -10.71 3.67
C ILE A 133 -1.71 -11.07 4.09
N LEU A 134 -2.60 -10.06 4.08
CA LEU A 134 -3.95 -10.22 4.63
C LEU A 134 -4.97 -10.72 3.59
N PHE A 135 -4.63 -10.64 2.31
CA PHE A 135 -5.55 -11.01 1.23
C PHE A 135 -4.92 -12.09 0.36
N GLN A 136 -5.41 -13.31 0.51
CA GLN A 136 -4.93 -14.46 -0.26
C GLN A 136 -6.11 -15.14 -0.91
N GLU A 137 -5.88 -15.69 -2.10
CA GLU A 137 -6.86 -16.55 -2.74
C GLU A 137 -6.95 -17.86 -1.98
N ASN A 138 -8.17 -18.39 -1.90
CA ASN A 138 -8.43 -19.65 -1.22
C ASN A 138 -8.08 -20.83 -2.12
#